data_e6741fbf3c0597116e0ea50a37b83111
#
_entry.id   e6741fbf3c0597116e0ea50a37b83111
#
_cell.length_a   1.000
_cell.length_b   1.000
_cell.length_c   1.000
_cell.angle_alpha   90.00
_cell.angle_beta   90.00
_cell.angle_gamma   90.00
#
_symmetry.space_group_name_H-M   'P 1'
#
loop_
_entity.id
_entity.type
_entity.pdbx_description
1 polymer ?
#
loop_
_entity_poly.entity_id
_entity_poly.type
_entity_poly.pdbx_seq_one_letter_code
_entity_poly.pdbx_strand_id
1 'polypeptide(L)'
;MGATRLGAIALGMAGALASSPAHSETANSDAEIALLKQQLRMLEQKIDKLQKQSNANAATAAAANAHAKAADAKASSVANANAAIPVKGPTAPSGAVVSMPNNRPTICTADEQNGIAITSRLHWDVGGYDYRPNSVGTSPQRLDSGENVRRARIGIIGKFLSDWNYALIYDFGGSSDGFGGSAPGSLPGGGVSGVENAYLSYTGLKPFGGKMAIEGGIMDLPYTLDEATSSNDILFMERASAGVVATNIAAGDFRSTVGTRWWNDQLWIGGYVTGPTTGAIHSASSTSPAGSTEQYGAVARIAGNPISGHDYSVHIGADAEWLIQPARNLVTQAQTVTLSDRPELRIDPTVLATTGAIANASGAQVYSVEAAATYGPLILQGEYFWFNVDRGANTGLPPIGAPSLKFQGGYAQAGYVLTGETHTYNASAAAYNGVKPAHPFSLDGGGWGAWEIAGRISTIDLNDQIGSATGIAGGRQTVYTAALNWYVNGNIRFMLDYLHGNVARQASPTSPADVGSKFDAVAMRTQVAF
;
A
#
# COMPACT_ATOMS: atom_id res chain seq x y z
N MET A 1 -41.73 -11.38 -12.31
CA MET A 1 -42.62 -10.34 -11.72
C MET A 1 -41.67 -9.46 -10.89
N GLY A 2 -41.46 -8.29 -11.11
CA GLY A 2 -41.73 -7.10 -11.90
C GLY A 2 -40.60 -6.17 -11.62
N ALA A 3 -40.20 -5.54 -12.55
CA ALA A 3 -40.49 -4.27 -13.19
C ALA A 3 -39.54 -3.15 -12.73
N THR A 4 -38.71 -2.82 -13.67
CA THR A 4 -37.93 -1.61 -13.97
C THR A 4 -38.54 -0.27 -13.50
N ARG A 5 -37.70 0.65 -12.99
CA ARG A 5 -37.90 2.07 -13.19
C ARG A 5 -36.58 2.78 -13.51
N LEU A 6 -36.44 3.23 -14.76
CA LEU A 6 -35.52 4.29 -15.19
C LEU A 6 -36.06 5.63 -14.64
N GLY A 7 -35.22 6.40 -13.98
CA GLY A 7 -35.45 7.79 -13.63
C GLY A 7 -34.69 8.70 -14.60
N ALA A 8 -35.42 9.46 -15.41
CA ALA A 8 -34.89 10.49 -16.30
C ALA A 8 -34.55 11.75 -15.49
N ILE A 9 -33.35 12.27 -15.68
CA ILE A 9 -32.95 13.61 -15.17
C ILE A 9 -33.26 14.62 -16.29
N ALA A 10 -34.25 15.46 -16.05
CA ALA A 10 -34.53 16.62 -16.88
C ALA A 10 -33.77 17.85 -16.33
N LEU A 11 -32.92 18.44 -17.16
CA LEU A 11 -32.27 19.72 -16.85
C LEU A 11 -33.16 20.82 -17.38
N GLY A 12 -33.71 21.64 -16.50
CA GLY A 12 -34.47 22.85 -16.84
C GLY A 12 -33.52 24.03 -17.03
N MET A 13 -33.65 24.72 -18.16
CA MET A 13 -33.20 26.11 -18.31
C MET A 13 -34.40 27.00 -18.44
N ALA A 14 -34.54 27.96 -17.50
CA ALA A 14 -35.51 29.03 -17.54
C ALA A 14 -34.97 30.21 -18.37
N GLY A 15 -35.78 30.64 -19.32
CA GLY A 15 -35.47 31.74 -20.21
C GLY A 15 -35.85 33.11 -19.67
N ALA A 16 -35.31 34.10 -20.29
CA ALA A 16 -35.74 35.49 -20.14
C ALA A 16 -36.56 35.91 -21.36
N LEU A 17 -37.78 36.40 -21.12
CA LEU A 17 -38.67 37.06 -22.11
C LEU A 17 -38.24 38.49 -22.32
N ALA A 18 -38.02 38.87 -23.57
CA ALA A 18 -38.13 40.27 -24.01
C ALA A 18 -38.90 40.32 -25.34
N SER A 19 -39.89 41.24 -25.39
CA SER A 19 -40.95 41.39 -26.36
C SER A 19 -40.57 42.15 -27.63
N SER A 20 -41.21 41.74 -28.76
CA SER A 20 -41.76 42.51 -29.91
C SER A 20 -40.96 42.57 -31.21
N PRO A 21 -41.60 42.77 -32.41
CA PRO A 21 -42.93 42.38 -32.85
C PRO A 21 -42.92 41.54 -34.15
N ALA A 22 -44.09 40.99 -34.50
CA ALA A 22 -44.40 40.17 -35.67
C ALA A 22 -43.97 40.73 -37.01
N HIS A 23 -43.33 39.83 -37.85
CA HIS A 23 -43.60 39.62 -39.28
C HIS A 23 -42.63 38.55 -39.80
N SER A 24 -43.19 37.53 -40.48
CA SER A 24 -42.54 36.41 -41.18
C SER A 24 -42.38 35.08 -40.41
N GLU A 25 -43.50 34.51 -39.97
CA GLU A 25 -43.48 33.24 -39.20
C GLU A 25 -43.50 31.95 -40.04
N THR A 26 -43.60 31.98 -41.34
CA THR A 26 -43.76 30.75 -42.14
C THR A 26 -42.46 30.17 -42.73
N ALA A 27 -41.42 30.96 -42.94
CA ALA A 27 -40.16 30.48 -43.51
C ALA A 27 -39.17 29.86 -42.48
N ASN A 28 -39.33 30.22 -41.18
CA ASN A 28 -38.43 29.74 -40.09
C ASN A 28 -38.89 28.37 -39.55
N SER A 29 -40.20 28.09 -39.55
CA SER A 29 -40.75 26.83 -39.07
C SER A 29 -40.43 25.65 -39.99
N ASP A 30 -40.39 25.86 -41.29
CA ASP A 30 -40.06 24.81 -42.25
C ASP A 30 -38.56 24.41 -42.19
N ALA A 31 -37.68 25.36 -41.90
CA ALA A 31 -36.24 25.09 -41.69
C ALA A 31 -35.99 24.35 -40.38
N GLU A 32 -36.68 24.70 -39.28
CA GLU A 32 -36.59 23.99 -38.02
C GLU A 32 -37.16 22.56 -38.10
N ILE A 33 -38.27 22.38 -38.78
CA ILE A 33 -38.85 21.07 -39.06
C ILE A 33 -37.90 20.20 -39.92
N ALA A 34 -37.23 20.80 -40.90
CA ALA A 34 -36.24 20.08 -41.72
C ALA A 34 -35.02 19.64 -40.86
N LEU A 35 -34.53 20.51 -39.98
CA LEU A 35 -33.43 20.23 -39.04
C LEU A 35 -33.79 19.12 -38.04
N LEU A 36 -34.98 19.20 -37.45
CA LEU A 36 -35.52 18.18 -36.56
C LEU A 36 -35.66 16.81 -37.26
N LYS A 37 -36.16 16.80 -38.47
CA LYS A 37 -36.23 15.55 -39.28
C LYS A 37 -34.84 14.98 -39.60
N GLN A 38 -33.84 15.83 -39.81
CA GLN A 38 -32.48 15.40 -40.01
C GLN A 38 -31.87 14.81 -38.73
N GLN A 39 -32.09 15.44 -37.58
CA GLN A 39 -31.66 14.95 -36.26
C GLN A 39 -32.34 13.60 -35.93
N LEU A 40 -33.61 13.46 -36.22
CA LEU A 40 -34.38 12.22 -35.98
C LEU A 40 -33.78 11.06 -36.80
N ARG A 41 -33.48 11.29 -38.10
CA ARG A 41 -32.83 10.27 -38.95
C ARG A 41 -31.42 9.89 -38.43
N MET A 42 -30.64 10.86 -37.91
CA MET A 42 -29.34 10.55 -37.34
C MET A 42 -29.45 9.74 -36.01
N LEU A 43 -30.48 10.02 -35.22
CA LEU A 43 -30.78 9.26 -34.01
C LEU A 43 -31.23 7.83 -34.34
N GLU A 44 -32.10 7.67 -35.31
CA GLU A 44 -32.54 6.34 -35.79
C GLU A 44 -31.33 5.51 -36.27
N GLN A 45 -30.44 6.11 -37.08
CA GLN A 45 -29.21 5.42 -37.55
C GLN A 45 -28.29 5.05 -36.40
N LYS A 46 -28.22 5.89 -35.34
CA LYS A 46 -27.39 5.63 -34.15
C LYS A 46 -27.99 4.51 -33.31
N ILE A 47 -29.31 4.47 -33.18
CA ILE A 47 -30.03 3.39 -32.48
C ILE A 47 -29.83 2.06 -33.21
N ASP A 48 -30.00 2.03 -34.56
CA ASP A 48 -29.75 0.84 -35.36
C ASP A 48 -28.33 0.32 -35.22
N LYS A 49 -27.34 1.23 -35.22
CA LYS A 49 -25.94 0.87 -35.02
C LYS A 49 -25.67 0.27 -33.64
N LEU A 50 -26.23 0.88 -32.59
CA LEU A 50 -26.11 0.38 -31.21
C LEU A 50 -26.82 -0.97 -31.02
N GLN A 51 -27.95 -1.16 -31.67
CA GLN A 51 -28.69 -2.43 -31.65
C GLN A 51 -27.91 -3.56 -32.34
N LYS A 52 -27.28 -3.28 -33.48
CA LYS A 52 -26.39 -4.23 -34.17
C LYS A 52 -25.16 -4.56 -33.30
N GLN A 53 -24.58 -3.57 -32.64
CA GLN A 53 -23.42 -3.78 -31.77
C GLN A 53 -23.80 -4.58 -30.49
N SER A 54 -24.97 -4.32 -29.93
CA SER A 54 -25.52 -5.08 -28.79
C SER A 54 -25.75 -6.55 -29.16
N ASN A 55 -26.33 -6.80 -30.32
CA ASN A 55 -26.58 -8.16 -30.81
C ASN A 55 -25.27 -8.91 -31.13
N ALA A 56 -24.25 -8.22 -31.67
CA ALA A 56 -22.93 -8.79 -31.88
C ALA A 56 -22.23 -9.15 -30.58
N ASN A 57 -22.32 -8.28 -29.57
CA ASN A 57 -21.77 -8.54 -28.23
C ASN A 57 -22.48 -9.71 -27.55
N ALA A 58 -23.81 -9.80 -27.67
CA ALA A 58 -24.58 -10.93 -27.16
C ALA A 58 -24.19 -12.26 -27.83
N ALA A 59 -23.96 -12.26 -29.13
CA ALA A 59 -23.49 -13.44 -29.85
C ALA A 59 -22.08 -13.86 -29.43
N THR A 60 -21.17 -12.88 -29.20
CA THR A 60 -19.81 -13.14 -28.70
C THR A 60 -19.85 -13.71 -27.28
N ALA A 61 -20.68 -13.17 -26.39
CA ALA A 61 -20.88 -13.68 -25.04
C ALA A 61 -21.47 -15.11 -25.04
N ALA A 62 -22.40 -15.38 -25.93
CA ALA A 62 -22.97 -16.73 -26.09
C ALA A 62 -21.93 -17.74 -26.59
N ALA A 63 -21.07 -17.34 -27.52
CA ALA A 63 -19.95 -18.16 -28.01
C ALA A 63 -18.92 -18.43 -26.91
N ALA A 64 -18.55 -17.40 -26.12
CA ALA A 64 -17.64 -17.55 -24.99
C ALA A 64 -18.19 -18.51 -23.91
N ASN A 65 -19.50 -18.42 -23.59
CA ASN A 65 -20.16 -19.35 -22.67
C ASN A 65 -20.23 -20.78 -23.23
N ALA A 66 -20.40 -20.95 -24.52
CA ALA A 66 -20.38 -22.28 -25.15
C ALA A 66 -18.98 -22.89 -25.08
N HIS A 67 -17.93 -22.10 -25.31
CA HIS A 67 -16.53 -22.54 -25.14
C HIS A 67 -16.20 -22.90 -23.69
N ALA A 68 -16.65 -22.10 -22.71
CA ALA A 68 -16.47 -22.41 -21.28
C ALA A 68 -17.15 -23.73 -20.90
N LYS A 69 -18.41 -23.94 -21.31
CA LYS A 69 -19.11 -25.21 -21.09
C LYS A 69 -18.46 -26.41 -21.79
N ALA A 70 -17.90 -26.22 -22.99
CA ALA A 70 -17.16 -27.27 -23.68
C ALA A 70 -15.82 -27.60 -22.97
N ALA A 71 -15.16 -26.61 -22.40
CA ALA A 71 -13.97 -26.81 -21.59
C ALA A 71 -14.27 -27.55 -20.28
N ASP A 72 -15.37 -27.19 -19.59
CA ASP A 72 -15.83 -27.89 -18.39
C ASP A 72 -16.25 -29.33 -18.66
N ALA A 73 -16.95 -29.57 -19.78
CA ALA A 73 -17.32 -30.93 -20.21
C ALA A 73 -16.08 -31.78 -20.54
N LYS A 74 -15.05 -31.16 -21.16
CA LYS A 74 -13.78 -31.84 -21.45
C LYS A 74 -12.99 -32.12 -20.19
N ALA A 75 -12.96 -31.20 -19.23
CA ALA A 75 -12.35 -31.40 -17.92
C ALA A 75 -13.05 -32.52 -17.15
N SER A 76 -14.39 -32.56 -17.15
CA SER A 76 -15.20 -33.60 -16.51
C SER A 76 -15.02 -34.97 -17.19
N SER A 77 -14.87 -35.02 -18.52
CA SER A 77 -14.62 -36.29 -19.22
C SER A 77 -13.22 -36.84 -18.95
N VAL A 78 -12.21 -35.98 -18.80
CA VAL A 78 -10.86 -36.37 -18.37
C VAL A 78 -10.84 -36.88 -16.93
N ALA A 79 -11.59 -36.19 -16.04
CA ALA A 79 -11.75 -36.63 -14.65
C ALA A 79 -12.45 -38.00 -14.54
N ASN A 80 -13.51 -38.23 -15.36
CA ASN A 80 -14.23 -39.51 -15.39
C ASN A 80 -13.41 -40.64 -16.06
N ALA A 81 -12.57 -40.34 -17.05
CA ALA A 81 -11.68 -41.34 -17.66
C ALA A 81 -10.59 -41.80 -16.66
N ASN A 82 -10.11 -40.92 -15.79
CA ASN A 82 -9.18 -41.26 -14.72
C ASN A 82 -9.83 -42.04 -13.57
N ALA A 83 -11.15 -41.92 -13.38
CA ALA A 83 -11.88 -42.64 -12.34
C ALA A 83 -12.16 -44.12 -12.70
N ALA A 84 -11.89 -44.58 -13.93
CA ALA A 84 -12.15 -45.93 -14.38
C ALA A 84 -10.98 -46.92 -14.20
N ILE A 85 -9.87 -46.51 -13.55
CA ILE A 85 -8.77 -47.40 -13.22
C ILE A 85 -8.97 -47.91 -11.78
N PRO A 86 -9.03 -49.23 -11.52
CA PRO A 86 -9.20 -49.73 -10.17
C PRO A 86 -7.95 -49.48 -9.34
N VAL A 87 -8.00 -48.47 -8.48
CA VAL A 87 -6.91 -48.10 -7.58
C VAL A 87 -6.93 -49.00 -6.35
N LYS A 88 -5.92 -49.81 -6.16
CA LYS A 88 -5.60 -50.46 -4.89
C LYS A 88 -5.12 -49.40 -3.90
N GLY A 89 -5.95 -49.05 -2.91
CA GLY A 89 -5.58 -48.18 -1.77
C GLY A 89 -5.29 -46.73 -2.12
N PRO A 90 -5.35 -45.80 -1.17
CA PRO A 90 -5.05 -44.41 -1.41
C PRO A 90 -3.53 -44.19 -1.55
N THR A 91 -3.00 -44.42 -2.74
CA THR A 91 -1.75 -43.83 -3.15
C THR A 91 -2.08 -42.42 -3.65
N ALA A 92 -1.66 -41.42 -2.91
CA ALA A 92 -1.69 -40.03 -3.38
C ALA A 92 -1.08 -39.98 -4.80
N PRO A 93 -1.66 -39.20 -5.74
CA PRO A 93 -1.11 -39.09 -7.08
C PRO A 93 0.35 -38.64 -6.97
N SER A 94 1.28 -39.54 -7.32
CA SER A 94 2.72 -39.29 -7.30
C SER A 94 3.11 -38.47 -8.53
N GLY A 95 2.79 -37.17 -8.56
CA GLY A 95 3.17 -36.29 -9.64
C GLY A 95 3.24 -34.82 -9.18
N ALA A 96 4.30 -34.12 -9.58
CA ALA A 96 4.37 -32.68 -9.44
C ALA A 96 3.71 -32.02 -10.66
N VAL A 97 2.84 -31.05 -10.40
CA VAL A 97 2.23 -30.19 -11.41
C VAL A 97 2.98 -28.87 -11.46
N VAL A 98 3.51 -28.52 -12.61
CA VAL A 98 4.15 -27.22 -12.86
C VAL A 98 3.12 -26.29 -13.51
N SER A 99 2.97 -25.10 -12.98
CA SER A 99 2.02 -24.09 -13.45
C SER A 99 2.60 -22.68 -13.30
N MET A 100 1.95 -21.70 -13.92
CA MET A 100 2.38 -20.29 -13.93
C MET A 100 1.20 -19.36 -13.53
N PRO A 101 0.57 -19.55 -12.37
CA PRO A 101 -0.52 -18.67 -11.95
C PRO A 101 -0.01 -17.23 -11.76
N ASN A 102 -0.65 -16.25 -12.39
CA ASN A 102 -0.23 -14.85 -12.40
C ASN A 102 1.26 -14.67 -12.81
N ASN A 103 1.73 -15.47 -13.78
CA ASN A 103 3.11 -15.51 -14.28
C ASN A 103 4.15 -15.89 -13.19
N ARG A 104 3.74 -16.56 -12.12
CA ARG A 104 4.59 -17.02 -11.03
C ARG A 104 4.91 -18.51 -11.21
N PRO A 105 6.20 -18.89 -11.37
CA PRO A 105 6.59 -20.30 -11.41
C PRO A 105 6.16 -21.04 -10.14
N THR A 106 5.32 -22.04 -10.30
CA THR A 106 4.72 -22.78 -9.19
C THR A 106 4.80 -24.27 -9.46
N ILE A 107 5.20 -25.02 -8.44
CA ILE A 107 5.22 -26.49 -8.44
C ILE A 107 4.34 -26.94 -7.29
N CYS A 108 3.33 -27.77 -7.57
CA CYS A 108 2.41 -28.30 -6.56
C CYS A 108 2.32 -29.83 -6.69
N THR A 109 1.98 -30.51 -5.60
CA THR A 109 1.48 -31.89 -5.68
C THR A 109 0.11 -31.89 -6.36
N ALA A 110 -0.26 -33.03 -6.99
CA ALA A 110 -1.53 -33.13 -7.73
C ALA A 110 -2.76 -32.96 -6.84
N ASP A 111 -2.65 -33.24 -5.54
CA ASP A 111 -3.68 -33.01 -4.52
C ASP A 111 -3.67 -31.58 -3.96
N GLU A 112 -2.79 -30.72 -4.45
CA GLU A 112 -2.57 -29.34 -4.01
C GLU A 112 -2.29 -29.17 -2.51
N GLN A 113 -1.94 -30.25 -1.78
CA GLN A 113 -1.64 -30.15 -0.35
C GLN A 113 -0.25 -29.56 -0.10
N ASN A 114 0.67 -29.73 -1.05
CA ASN A 114 2.01 -29.18 -0.95
C ASN A 114 2.33 -28.38 -2.21
N GLY A 115 3.05 -27.29 -2.05
CA GLY A 115 3.44 -26.46 -3.18
C GLY A 115 4.51 -25.45 -2.82
N ILE A 116 5.26 -25.07 -3.83
CA ILE A 116 6.29 -24.04 -3.77
C ILE A 116 6.13 -23.12 -4.99
N ALA A 117 6.25 -21.82 -4.78
CA ALA A 117 6.26 -20.83 -5.84
C ALA A 117 7.46 -19.90 -5.67
N ILE A 118 8.07 -19.51 -6.78
CA ILE A 118 9.11 -18.46 -6.79
C ILE A 118 8.40 -17.12 -6.83
N THR A 119 8.81 -16.18 -5.96
CA THR A 119 8.32 -14.81 -5.96
C THR A 119 9.47 -13.84 -6.14
N SER A 120 9.23 -12.74 -6.84
CA SER A 120 10.22 -11.70 -7.09
C SER A 120 9.58 -10.32 -7.09
N ARG A 121 10.38 -9.31 -6.73
CA ARG A 121 10.01 -7.90 -6.78
C ARG A 121 11.23 -7.06 -7.07
N LEU A 122 11.18 -6.29 -8.14
CA LEU A 122 12.18 -5.28 -8.47
C LEU A 122 11.49 -3.91 -8.52
N HIS A 123 11.97 -2.97 -7.71
CA HIS A 123 11.65 -1.55 -7.80
C HIS A 123 12.93 -0.78 -8.04
N TRP A 124 13.03 -0.14 -9.19
CA TRP A 124 14.13 0.75 -9.54
C TRP A 124 13.60 2.16 -9.71
N ASP A 125 14.12 3.08 -8.92
CA ASP A 125 13.71 4.46 -8.82
C ASP A 125 14.78 5.38 -9.39
N VAL A 126 14.38 6.42 -10.09
CA VAL A 126 15.23 7.50 -10.57
C VAL A 126 14.48 8.82 -10.40
N GLY A 127 15.17 9.87 -9.97
CA GLY A 127 14.51 11.16 -9.83
C GLY A 127 15.45 12.28 -9.41
N GLY A 128 14.88 13.45 -9.23
CA GLY A 128 15.61 14.63 -8.86
C GLY A 128 14.81 15.58 -7.98
N TYR A 129 15.55 16.39 -7.24
CA TYR A 129 15.02 17.39 -6.33
C TYR A 129 15.47 18.81 -6.72
N ASP A 130 14.53 19.76 -6.59
CA ASP A 130 14.84 21.18 -6.41
C ASP A 130 14.67 21.52 -4.93
N TYR A 131 15.79 21.57 -4.19
CA TYR A 131 15.80 21.77 -2.75
C TYR A 131 16.13 23.21 -2.39
N ARG A 132 15.33 23.82 -1.53
CA ARG A 132 15.42 25.22 -1.13
C ARG A 132 15.39 25.33 0.40
N PRO A 133 16.54 25.54 1.07
CA PRO A 133 16.56 25.80 2.51
C PRO A 133 15.97 27.18 2.83
N ASN A 134 15.26 27.31 3.95
CA ASN A 134 14.71 28.60 4.39
C ASN A 134 15.80 29.54 4.94
N SER A 135 16.90 28.99 5.46
CA SER A 135 18.03 29.78 5.93
C SER A 135 19.35 29.21 5.41
N VAL A 136 20.29 30.09 5.09
CA VAL A 136 21.68 29.73 4.77
C VAL A 136 22.41 29.54 6.10
N GLY A 137 22.03 28.52 6.86
CA GLY A 137 22.57 28.29 8.18
C GLY A 137 23.52 27.09 8.23
N THR A 138 24.06 26.86 9.38
CA THR A 138 25.17 25.98 9.75
C THR A 138 24.98 24.49 9.58
N SER A 139 23.87 24.03 8.98
CA SER A 139 23.66 22.62 8.71
C SER A 139 23.30 22.42 7.23
N PRO A 140 24.21 21.90 6.43
CA PRO A 140 23.99 21.69 5.00
C PRO A 140 23.12 20.42 4.80
N GLN A 141 21.83 20.49 5.13
CA GLN A 141 20.89 19.51 4.61
C GLN A 141 20.69 19.80 3.12
N ARG A 142 20.74 18.77 2.33
CA ARG A 142 20.54 18.85 0.88
C ARG A 142 19.84 17.58 0.42
N LEU A 143 18.97 17.71 -0.55
CA LEU A 143 18.41 16.59 -1.29
C LEU A 143 19.05 16.55 -2.66
N ASP A 144 19.66 15.43 -2.99
CA ASP A 144 20.35 15.23 -4.25
C ASP A 144 19.56 14.30 -5.19
N SER A 145 19.71 14.56 -6.49
CA SER A 145 19.15 13.71 -7.54
C SER A 145 19.96 12.43 -7.67
N GLY A 146 19.31 11.34 -8.07
CA GLY A 146 19.97 10.07 -8.20
C GLY A 146 19.05 8.93 -8.61
N GLU A 147 19.52 7.73 -8.39
CA GLU A 147 18.80 6.49 -8.60
C GLU A 147 18.93 5.56 -7.39
N ASN A 148 18.00 4.63 -7.29
CA ASN A 148 17.98 3.67 -6.19
C ASN A 148 17.31 2.37 -6.60
N VAL A 149 17.93 1.24 -6.34
CA VAL A 149 17.27 -0.05 -6.36
C VAL A 149 16.53 -0.21 -5.02
N ARG A 150 15.30 0.31 -4.98
CA ARG A 150 14.51 0.41 -3.76
C ARG A 150 14.17 -0.96 -3.17
N ARG A 151 13.86 -1.93 -4.04
CA ARG A 151 13.60 -3.33 -3.67
C ARG A 151 14.15 -4.25 -4.76
N ALA A 152 14.87 -5.27 -4.35
CA ALA A 152 15.35 -6.33 -5.23
C ALA A 152 15.14 -7.66 -4.50
N ARG A 153 13.88 -8.09 -4.39
CA ARG A 153 13.46 -9.24 -3.61
C ARG A 153 13.33 -10.47 -4.47
N ILE A 154 13.86 -11.59 -4.00
CA ILE A 154 13.61 -12.91 -4.56
C ILE A 154 13.42 -13.91 -3.43
N GLY A 155 12.55 -14.88 -3.63
CA GLY A 155 12.31 -15.87 -2.62
C GLY A 155 11.33 -16.96 -3.05
N ILE A 156 10.97 -17.74 -2.08
CA ILE A 156 9.99 -18.81 -2.21
C ILE A 156 8.86 -18.59 -1.22
N ILE A 157 7.65 -18.86 -1.69
CA ILE A 157 6.46 -18.97 -0.86
C ILE A 157 5.80 -20.32 -1.13
N GLY A 158 5.10 -20.85 -0.17
CA GLY A 158 4.48 -22.15 -0.40
C GLY A 158 3.61 -22.60 0.74
N LYS A 159 3.14 -23.85 0.59
CA LYS A 159 2.36 -24.54 1.60
C LYS A 159 2.78 -26.00 1.71
N PHE A 160 2.54 -26.59 2.85
CA PHE A 160 2.64 -28.04 3.06
C PHE A 160 1.52 -28.51 3.98
N LEU A 161 1.10 -29.76 3.80
CA LEU A 161 -0.04 -30.36 4.53
C LEU A 161 -1.29 -29.47 4.50
N SER A 162 -1.54 -28.82 3.37
CA SER A 162 -2.70 -27.92 3.08
C SER A 162 -2.74 -26.61 3.89
N ASP A 163 -2.55 -26.67 5.19
CA ASP A 163 -2.82 -25.57 6.13
C ASP A 163 -1.58 -24.83 6.62
N TRP A 164 -0.40 -25.38 6.40
CA TRP A 164 0.87 -24.76 6.77
C TRP A 164 1.42 -23.94 5.60
N ASN A 165 1.53 -22.62 5.78
CA ASN A 165 2.08 -21.72 4.78
C ASN A 165 3.45 -21.22 5.26
N TYR A 166 4.35 -20.99 4.31
CA TYR A 166 5.69 -20.48 4.60
C TYR A 166 6.13 -19.47 3.55
N ALA A 167 7.04 -18.59 3.96
CA ALA A 167 7.77 -17.71 3.05
C ALA A 167 9.24 -17.66 3.47
N LEU A 168 10.11 -17.58 2.48
CA LEU A 168 11.51 -17.23 2.64
C LEU A 168 11.88 -16.28 1.51
N ILE A 169 11.99 -15.00 1.82
CA ILE A 169 12.25 -13.93 0.85
C ILE A 169 13.46 -13.14 1.33
N TYR A 170 14.41 -12.90 0.43
CA TYR A 170 15.57 -12.07 0.66
C TYR A 170 15.50 -10.80 -0.18
N ASP A 171 15.83 -9.65 0.44
CA ASP A 171 15.91 -8.35 -0.24
C ASP A 171 17.37 -7.96 -0.44
N PHE A 172 17.77 -7.80 -1.68
CA PHE A 172 19.08 -7.30 -2.10
C PHE A 172 19.09 -5.79 -2.34
N GLY A 173 17.91 -5.13 -2.20
CA GLY A 173 17.78 -3.68 -2.34
C GLY A 173 18.48 -2.95 -1.20
N GLY A 174 19.22 -1.91 -1.55
CA GLY A 174 20.10 -1.19 -0.61
C GLY A 174 19.41 -0.10 0.21
N SER A 175 18.13 0.11 0.08
CA SER A 175 17.44 1.25 0.67
C SER A 175 16.20 0.87 1.48
N SER A 176 16.08 -0.38 1.90
CA SER A 176 14.95 -0.78 2.73
C SER A 176 14.97 -0.02 4.06
N ASP A 177 13.79 0.40 4.46
CA ASP A 177 13.56 1.01 5.76
C ASP A 177 13.82 -0.05 6.85
N GLY A 178 14.42 0.36 7.95
CA GLY A 178 14.67 -0.55 9.07
C GLY A 178 15.97 -1.33 9.03
N PHE A 179 16.69 -1.41 7.90
CA PHE A 179 18.07 -1.87 7.92
C PHE A 179 19.00 -0.73 8.35
N GLY A 180 19.25 -0.65 9.61
CA GLY A 180 20.23 0.15 10.28
C GLY A 180 20.43 1.56 9.71
N GLY A 181 20.03 2.59 10.41
CA GLY A 181 20.40 3.95 10.06
C GLY A 181 21.90 3.99 9.78
N SER A 182 22.27 4.57 8.67
CA SER A 182 23.66 4.80 8.34
C SER A 182 24.31 5.52 9.50
N ALA A 183 25.30 4.90 10.13
CA ALA A 183 26.12 5.62 11.09
C ALA A 183 26.70 6.86 10.36
N PRO A 184 26.79 8.03 11.02
CA PRO A 184 27.41 9.20 10.42
C PRO A 184 28.79 8.82 9.87
N GLY A 185 29.01 8.98 8.55
CA GLY A 185 30.26 8.63 7.89
C GLY A 185 30.28 7.30 7.13
N SER A 186 29.21 6.51 7.12
CA SER A 186 29.09 5.39 6.17
C SER A 186 28.86 5.92 4.76
N LEU A 187 29.57 5.34 3.78
CA LEU A 187 29.46 5.73 2.38
C LEU A 187 28.00 5.53 1.89
N PRO A 188 27.46 6.47 1.09
CA PRO A 188 26.21 6.25 0.38
C PRO A 188 26.35 4.98 -0.47
N GLY A 189 25.47 4.02 -0.33
CA GLY A 189 25.48 2.78 -1.11
C GLY A 189 25.96 1.53 -0.36
N GLY A 190 26.29 1.61 0.91
CA GLY A 190 26.38 0.46 1.80
C GLY A 190 24.99 -0.09 2.10
N GLY A 191 24.25 -0.48 1.05
CA GLY A 191 22.92 -1.06 1.19
C GLY A 191 22.97 -2.32 2.02
N VAL A 192 22.11 -2.40 3.01
CA VAL A 192 22.00 -3.56 3.88
C VAL A 192 20.95 -4.46 3.29
N SER A 193 21.39 -5.51 2.61
CA SER A 193 20.51 -6.60 2.16
C SER A 193 20.12 -7.49 3.34
N GLY A 194 18.96 -8.10 3.32
CA GLY A 194 18.52 -8.93 4.42
C GLY A 194 17.33 -9.83 4.17
N VAL A 195 17.04 -10.64 5.17
CA VAL A 195 15.85 -11.49 5.15
C VAL A 195 14.60 -10.62 5.34
N GLU A 196 13.80 -10.53 4.31
CA GLU A 196 12.51 -9.84 4.30
C GLU A 196 11.46 -10.65 5.04
N ASN A 197 11.27 -11.90 4.61
CA ASN A 197 10.34 -12.83 5.21
C ASN A 197 11.02 -14.17 5.45
N ALA A 198 10.87 -14.70 6.65
CA ALA A 198 11.22 -16.08 7.02
C ALA A 198 10.25 -16.52 8.10
N TYR A 199 9.03 -16.93 7.70
CA TYR A 199 7.97 -17.25 8.65
C TYR A 199 7.23 -18.53 8.29
N LEU A 200 6.55 -19.06 9.30
CA LEU A 200 5.59 -20.15 9.21
C LEU A 200 4.23 -19.66 9.70
N SER A 201 3.16 -20.04 8.99
CA SER A 201 1.78 -19.70 9.33
C SER A 201 0.88 -20.92 9.22
N TYR A 202 0.12 -21.22 10.27
CA TYR A 202 -0.91 -22.26 10.29
C TYR A 202 -2.29 -21.66 10.12
N THR A 203 -3.02 -22.09 9.09
CA THR A 203 -4.34 -21.52 8.69
C THR A 203 -5.48 -22.54 8.74
N GLY A 204 -5.27 -23.70 9.36
CA GLY A 204 -6.28 -24.77 9.43
C GLY A 204 -7.46 -24.47 10.37
N LEU A 205 -7.35 -23.48 11.25
CA LEU A 205 -8.41 -23.10 12.18
C LEU A 205 -9.44 -22.20 11.51
N LYS A 206 -10.73 -22.50 11.76
CA LYS A 206 -11.87 -21.75 11.21
C LYS A 206 -12.90 -21.39 12.29
N PRO A 207 -12.50 -20.72 13.38
CA PRO A 207 -13.39 -20.38 14.46
C PRO A 207 -14.42 -19.32 14.02
N PHE A 208 -15.61 -19.36 14.58
CA PHE A 208 -16.69 -18.37 14.41
C PHE A 208 -17.06 -18.07 12.95
N GLY A 209 -16.94 -19.07 12.07
CA GLY A 209 -17.24 -18.91 10.64
C GLY A 209 -16.21 -18.14 9.82
N GLY A 210 -15.10 -17.70 10.43
CA GLY A 210 -13.99 -17.06 9.77
C GLY A 210 -12.80 -17.99 9.57
N LYS A 211 -11.67 -17.42 9.14
CA LYS A 211 -10.36 -18.06 9.02
C LYS A 211 -9.44 -17.50 10.09
N MET A 212 -8.50 -18.30 10.57
CA MET A 212 -7.52 -17.88 11.57
C MET A 212 -6.13 -18.32 11.14
N ALA A 213 -5.16 -17.43 11.28
CA ALA A 213 -3.74 -17.75 11.13
C ALA A 213 -3.04 -17.61 12.49
N ILE A 214 -2.20 -18.59 12.82
CA ILE A 214 -1.20 -18.49 13.89
C ILE A 214 0.14 -18.48 13.18
N GLU A 215 0.93 -17.44 13.40
CA GLU A 215 2.11 -17.22 12.59
C GLU A 215 3.28 -16.69 13.42
N GLY A 216 4.49 -17.02 12.99
CA GLY A 216 5.69 -16.57 13.66
C GLY A 216 6.93 -16.70 12.78
N GLY A 217 7.88 -15.84 13.04
CA GLY A 217 9.13 -15.72 12.30
C GLY A 217 9.48 -14.27 12.03
N ILE A 218 10.18 -14.04 10.93
CA ILE A 218 10.48 -12.69 10.42
C ILE A 218 9.45 -12.36 9.36
N MET A 219 8.70 -11.30 9.54
CA MET A 219 7.62 -10.95 8.61
C MET A 219 7.30 -9.45 8.63
N ASP A 220 6.67 -9.02 7.56
CA ASP A 220 5.97 -7.75 7.46
C ASP A 220 4.59 -7.89 8.10
N LEU A 221 4.31 -7.05 9.07
CA LEU A 221 3.07 -7.15 9.86
C LEU A 221 1.93 -6.42 9.14
N PRO A 222 0.72 -6.98 9.11
CA PRO A 222 -0.47 -6.31 8.58
C PRO A 222 -1.01 -5.26 9.58
N TYR A 223 -0.16 -4.28 9.91
CA TYR A 223 -0.44 -3.15 10.79
C TYR A 223 -0.70 -1.90 9.96
N THR A 224 -1.77 -1.17 10.22
CA THR A 224 -2.33 -0.07 9.41
C THR A 224 -2.79 -0.48 8.01
N LEU A 225 -3.62 0.34 7.38
CA LEU A 225 -4.11 0.08 6.02
C LEU A 225 -2.99 0.24 4.99
N ASP A 226 -2.15 1.28 5.13
CA ASP A 226 -1.06 1.55 4.18
C ASP A 226 0.02 0.46 4.24
N GLU A 227 0.38 -0.03 5.43
CA GLU A 227 1.37 -1.11 5.59
C GLU A 227 0.81 -2.47 5.15
N ALA A 228 -0.44 -2.77 5.47
CA ALA A 228 -1.12 -3.99 5.01
C ALA A 228 -1.33 -4.03 3.48
N THR A 229 -1.31 -2.86 2.82
CA THR A 229 -1.29 -2.77 1.36
C THR A 229 0.11 -3.10 0.85
N SER A 230 0.20 -4.11 -0.02
CA SER A 230 1.48 -4.48 -0.63
C SER A 230 2.18 -3.28 -1.27
N SER A 231 3.49 -3.15 -1.10
CA SER A 231 4.26 -2.11 -1.78
C SER A 231 4.24 -2.21 -3.32
N ASN A 232 3.73 -3.30 -3.89
CA ASN A 232 3.42 -3.39 -5.32
C ASN A 232 2.13 -2.66 -5.69
N ASP A 233 1.27 -2.40 -4.72
CA ASP A 233 -0.14 -2.01 -4.90
C ASP A 233 -0.43 -0.59 -4.41
N ILE A 234 0.49 0.05 -3.66
CA ILE A 234 0.35 1.44 -3.19
C ILE A 234 0.27 2.42 -4.37
N LEU A 235 -0.48 3.52 -4.20
CA LEU A 235 -0.74 4.51 -5.26
C LEU A 235 0.48 5.35 -5.64
N PHE A 236 1.40 5.56 -4.71
CA PHE A 236 2.61 6.38 -4.86
C PHE A 236 3.86 5.52 -4.70
N MET A 237 5.01 6.03 -5.12
CA MET A 237 6.29 5.31 -5.01
C MET A 237 6.63 4.95 -3.57
N GLU A 238 6.29 5.82 -2.61
CA GLU A 238 6.52 5.59 -1.18
C GLU A 238 5.28 5.89 -0.34
N ARG A 239 5.22 5.28 0.84
CA ARG A 239 4.19 5.51 1.84
C ARG A 239 4.27 6.92 2.43
N ALA A 240 3.20 7.40 3.03
CA ALA A 240 3.17 8.66 3.76
C ALA A 240 4.07 8.60 5.01
N SER A 241 4.80 9.68 5.28
CA SER A 241 5.79 9.71 6.38
C SER A 241 5.20 9.36 7.76
N ALA A 242 3.95 9.71 8.04
CA ALA A 242 3.32 9.37 9.31
C ALA A 242 3.14 7.85 9.48
N GLY A 243 2.73 7.14 8.42
CA GLY A 243 2.62 5.67 8.40
C GLY A 243 4.00 5.01 8.58
N VAL A 244 5.01 5.47 7.84
CA VAL A 244 6.39 4.95 7.96
C VAL A 244 6.95 5.15 9.37
N VAL A 245 6.78 6.33 9.97
CA VAL A 245 7.22 6.58 11.35
C VAL A 245 6.49 5.69 12.34
N ALA A 246 5.20 5.45 12.15
CA ALA A 246 4.43 4.55 13.00
C ALA A 246 5.01 3.13 12.92
N THR A 247 5.08 2.54 11.76
CA THR A 247 5.53 1.16 11.57
C THR A 247 6.96 0.91 12.07
N ASN A 248 7.82 1.92 12.05
CA ASN A 248 9.20 1.80 12.52
C ASN A 248 9.36 1.66 14.04
N ILE A 249 8.32 1.91 14.83
CA ILE A 249 8.39 1.84 16.31
C ILE A 249 8.43 0.39 16.79
N ALA A 250 7.43 -0.43 16.48
CA ALA A 250 7.37 -1.84 16.88
C ALA A 250 6.71 -2.76 15.85
N ALA A 251 6.27 -2.22 14.71
CA ALA A 251 5.73 -2.96 13.55
C ALA A 251 6.67 -2.84 12.34
N GLY A 252 6.15 -3.06 11.13
CA GLY A 252 6.86 -2.87 9.87
C GLY A 252 7.65 -4.09 9.42
N ASP A 253 8.37 -3.87 8.32
CA ASP A 253 9.16 -4.89 7.61
C ASP A 253 10.26 -5.51 8.48
N PHE A 254 10.62 -6.76 8.21
CA PHE A 254 11.79 -7.47 8.77
C PHE A 254 11.78 -7.67 10.29
N ARG A 255 10.62 -7.75 10.89
CA ARG A 255 10.49 -7.84 12.34
C ARG A 255 10.33 -9.29 12.80
N SER A 256 11.10 -9.69 13.83
CA SER A 256 10.84 -10.94 14.55
C SER A 256 9.50 -10.82 15.28
N THR A 257 8.61 -11.77 15.04
CA THR A 257 7.25 -11.69 15.57
C THR A 257 6.62 -13.05 15.78
N VAL A 258 5.65 -13.09 16.68
CA VAL A 258 4.69 -14.19 16.83
C VAL A 258 3.32 -13.60 17.13
N GLY A 259 2.29 -14.14 16.49
CA GLY A 259 0.94 -13.63 16.71
C GLY A 259 -0.14 -14.42 15.99
N THR A 260 -1.28 -13.82 15.94
CA THR A 260 -2.46 -14.42 15.33
C THR A 260 -3.34 -13.35 14.70
N ARG A 261 -4.01 -13.75 13.61
CA ARG A 261 -5.07 -12.96 12.99
C ARG A 261 -6.25 -13.83 12.66
N TRP A 262 -7.42 -13.25 12.79
CA TRP A 262 -8.69 -13.86 12.39
C TRP A 262 -9.40 -12.94 11.42
N TRP A 263 -10.04 -13.49 10.40
CA TRP A 263 -10.78 -12.70 9.43
C TRP A 263 -11.94 -13.48 8.79
N ASN A 264 -12.94 -12.74 8.37
CA ASN A 264 -13.98 -13.15 7.45
C ASN A 264 -14.14 -12.09 6.34
N ASP A 265 -15.23 -12.10 5.61
CA ASP A 265 -15.45 -11.15 4.50
C ASP A 265 -15.65 -9.69 4.98
N GLN A 266 -16.00 -9.47 6.25
CA GLN A 266 -16.35 -8.15 6.78
C GLN A 266 -15.43 -7.66 7.88
N LEU A 267 -14.83 -8.55 8.66
CA LEU A 267 -14.06 -8.20 9.85
C LEU A 267 -12.71 -8.91 9.86
N TRP A 268 -11.69 -8.19 10.26
CA TRP A 268 -10.35 -8.66 10.50
C TRP A 268 -9.88 -8.21 11.89
N ILE A 269 -9.25 -9.09 12.64
CA ILE A 269 -8.67 -8.78 13.96
C ILE A 269 -7.33 -9.50 14.06
N GLY A 270 -6.27 -8.81 14.46
CA GLY A 270 -4.96 -9.40 14.67
C GLY A 270 -4.21 -8.80 15.84
N GLY A 271 -3.30 -9.58 16.41
CA GLY A 271 -2.42 -9.16 17.48
C GLY A 271 -1.11 -9.93 17.48
N TYR A 272 -0.02 -9.22 17.70
CA TYR A 272 1.35 -9.73 17.58
C TYR A 272 2.22 -9.21 18.71
N VAL A 273 3.15 -10.04 19.15
CA VAL A 273 4.30 -9.63 19.97
C VAL A 273 5.50 -9.54 19.03
N THR A 274 6.26 -8.46 19.14
CA THR A 274 7.35 -8.13 18.21
C THR A 274 8.67 -7.96 18.94
N GLY A 275 9.75 -8.39 18.30
CA GLY A 275 11.12 -8.09 18.67
C GLY A 275 11.69 -6.89 17.91
N PRO A 276 13.01 -6.72 17.89
CA PRO A 276 13.67 -5.71 17.08
C PRO A 276 13.59 -6.06 15.58
N THR A 277 13.87 -5.08 14.75
CA THR A 277 14.10 -5.31 13.32
C THR A 277 15.28 -6.24 13.12
N THR A 278 15.10 -7.27 12.32
CA THR A 278 16.16 -8.21 11.96
C THR A 278 16.90 -7.69 10.75
N GLY A 279 18.14 -7.30 10.86
CA GLY A 279 18.95 -6.82 9.75
C GLY A 279 19.52 -7.94 8.89
N ALA A 280 20.39 -7.59 7.94
CA ALA A 280 21.07 -8.50 7.04
C ALA A 280 21.96 -9.53 7.74
N ILE A 281 22.53 -9.18 8.86
CA ILE A 281 23.49 -9.99 9.61
C ILE A 281 22.90 -10.19 11.01
N HIS A 282 22.48 -11.42 11.27
CA HIS A 282 22.06 -11.81 12.62
C HIS A 282 23.27 -12.09 13.48
N SER A 283 23.36 -11.41 14.61
CA SER A 283 24.11 -11.93 15.74
C SER A 283 23.31 -13.07 16.39
N ALA A 284 23.95 -13.83 17.25
CA ALA A 284 23.34 -14.95 17.98
C ALA A 284 22.16 -14.54 18.90
N SER A 285 21.82 -13.25 19.00
CA SER A 285 20.76 -12.71 19.83
C SER A 285 19.81 -11.86 18.98
N SER A 286 18.76 -12.48 18.49
CA SER A 286 17.75 -11.83 17.65
C SER A 286 16.81 -10.87 18.39
N THR A 287 16.74 -10.96 19.71
CA THR A 287 15.88 -10.09 20.56
C THR A 287 16.61 -8.86 21.09
N SER A 288 17.92 -8.79 20.89
CA SER A 288 18.74 -7.67 21.36
C SER A 288 19.52 -7.07 20.19
N PRO A 289 19.36 -5.79 19.88
CA PRO A 289 20.27 -5.08 18.98
C PRO A 289 21.72 -5.21 19.47
N ALA A 290 22.68 -5.30 18.57
CA ALA A 290 24.08 -5.48 18.93
C ALA A 290 24.55 -4.43 19.96
N GLY A 291 25.15 -4.89 21.07
CA GLY A 291 25.61 -4.02 22.16
C GLY A 291 24.49 -3.38 23.01
N SER A 292 23.28 -3.93 22.95
CA SER A 292 22.12 -3.44 23.70
C SER A 292 21.41 -4.54 24.47
N THR A 293 20.51 -4.17 25.37
CA THR A 293 19.55 -5.08 26.00
C THR A 293 18.45 -5.49 25.04
N GLU A 294 17.61 -6.41 25.47
CA GLU A 294 16.43 -6.85 24.73
C GLU A 294 15.47 -5.69 24.41
N GLN A 295 14.83 -5.80 23.23
CA GLN A 295 13.75 -4.92 22.80
C GLN A 295 12.53 -5.77 22.48
N TYR A 296 11.36 -5.34 22.94
CA TYR A 296 10.10 -5.97 22.54
C TYR A 296 8.94 -4.98 22.54
N GLY A 297 7.95 -5.32 21.76
CA GLY A 297 6.74 -4.56 21.56
C GLY A 297 5.52 -5.44 21.32
N ALA A 298 4.41 -4.81 21.07
CA ALA A 298 3.17 -5.45 20.70
C ALA A 298 2.41 -4.60 19.68
N VAL A 299 1.64 -5.26 18.83
CA VAL A 299 0.83 -4.63 17.78
C VAL A 299 -0.55 -5.25 17.79
N ALA A 300 -1.59 -4.44 17.64
CA ALA A 300 -2.96 -4.88 17.50
C ALA A 300 -3.65 -4.06 16.40
N ARG A 301 -4.49 -4.72 15.60
CA ARG A 301 -5.33 -4.07 14.58
C ARG A 301 -6.71 -4.71 14.56
N ILE A 302 -7.72 -3.88 14.44
CA ILE A 302 -9.09 -4.27 14.10
C ILE A 302 -9.53 -3.47 12.90
N ALA A 303 -9.92 -4.15 11.84
CA ALA A 303 -10.29 -3.49 10.59
C ALA A 303 -11.33 -4.32 9.83
N GLY A 304 -11.94 -3.76 8.82
CA GLY A 304 -12.86 -4.54 8.01
C GLY A 304 -13.55 -3.74 6.92
N ASN A 305 -14.40 -4.46 6.20
CA ASN A 305 -15.20 -3.97 5.09
C ASN A 305 -16.70 -4.16 5.40
N PRO A 306 -17.26 -3.33 6.30
CA PRO A 306 -18.64 -3.51 6.79
C PRO A 306 -19.69 -3.27 5.70
N ILE A 307 -19.36 -2.52 4.66
CA ILE A 307 -20.28 -2.18 3.57
C ILE A 307 -19.58 -2.47 2.24
N SER A 308 -20.12 -3.40 1.47
CA SER A 308 -19.61 -3.73 0.14
C SER A 308 -20.72 -4.15 -0.82
N GLY A 309 -20.48 -3.92 -2.11
CA GLY A 309 -21.36 -4.32 -3.20
C GLY A 309 -20.55 -4.66 -4.45
N HIS A 310 -21.21 -4.72 -5.59
CA HIS A 310 -20.57 -5.09 -6.85
C HIS A 310 -19.45 -4.10 -7.24
N ASP A 311 -19.69 -2.80 -7.06
CA ASP A 311 -18.80 -1.74 -7.56
C ASP A 311 -18.28 -0.82 -6.43
N TYR A 312 -18.54 -1.16 -5.18
CA TYR A 312 -18.13 -0.32 -4.05
C TYR A 312 -17.76 -1.15 -2.82
N SER A 313 -16.89 -0.58 -2.01
CA SER A 313 -16.56 -1.09 -0.69
C SER A 313 -16.20 0.07 0.24
N VAL A 314 -16.43 -0.12 1.55
CA VAL A 314 -16.06 0.84 2.59
C VAL A 314 -15.26 0.11 3.65
N HIS A 315 -14.01 0.50 3.81
CA HIS A 315 -13.10 0.00 4.82
C HIS A 315 -13.00 0.99 5.98
N ILE A 316 -12.99 0.47 7.20
CA ILE A 316 -12.68 1.21 8.43
C ILE A 316 -11.83 0.33 9.34
N GLY A 317 -10.98 0.96 10.14
CA GLY A 317 -10.17 0.26 11.12
C GLY A 317 -9.55 1.17 12.17
N ALA A 318 -8.90 0.53 13.14
CA ALA A 318 -8.13 1.18 14.19
C ALA A 318 -6.98 0.26 14.61
N ASP A 319 -5.86 0.89 14.93
CA ASP A 319 -4.62 0.21 15.25
C ASP A 319 -4.00 0.74 16.54
N ALA A 320 -3.22 -0.11 17.17
CA ALA A 320 -2.42 0.26 18.31
C ALA A 320 -1.09 -0.48 18.27
N GLU A 321 -0.05 0.23 18.63
CA GLU A 321 1.31 -0.27 18.68
C GLU A 321 2.00 0.21 19.95
N TRP A 322 2.76 -0.67 20.56
CA TRP A 322 3.49 -0.41 21.80
C TRP A 322 4.92 -0.91 21.67
N LEU A 323 5.89 -0.02 21.77
CA LEU A 323 7.26 -0.37 22.15
C LEU A 323 7.31 -0.43 23.67
N ILE A 324 7.14 -1.62 24.20
CA ILE A 324 7.02 -1.87 25.65
C ILE A 324 8.37 -1.67 26.33
N GLN A 325 9.42 -2.16 25.70
CA GLN A 325 10.79 -2.04 26.18
C GLN A 325 11.71 -1.63 25.03
N PRO A 326 12.10 -0.35 24.97
CA PRO A 326 13.18 0.08 24.09
C PRO A 326 14.53 -0.54 24.49
N ALA A 327 15.36 -0.88 23.51
CA ALA A 327 16.70 -1.38 23.76
C ALA A 327 17.55 -0.33 24.50
N ARG A 328 18.34 -0.79 25.48
CA ARG A 328 19.28 0.04 26.23
C ARG A 328 20.71 -0.32 25.85
N ASN A 329 21.49 0.65 25.42
CA ASN A 329 22.91 0.47 25.11
C ASN A 329 23.68 0.00 26.35
N LEU A 330 24.42 -1.10 26.26
CA LEU A 330 25.13 -1.71 27.40
C LEU A 330 26.33 -0.88 27.89
N VAL A 331 26.90 -0.02 27.04
CA VAL A 331 28.05 0.82 27.41
C VAL A 331 27.61 2.17 27.95
N THR A 332 26.78 2.90 27.17
CA THR A 332 26.35 4.26 27.52
C THR A 332 25.13 4.26 28.45
N GLN A 333 24.48 3.13 28.65
CA GLN A 333 23.19 2.98 29.36
C GLN A 333 22.05 3.81 28.74
N ALA A 334 22.28 4.44 27.59
CA ALA A 334 21.28 5.22 26.89
C ALA A 334 20.13 4.32 26.38
N GLN A 335 18.92 4.81 26.59
CA GLN A 335 17.68 4.23 26.07
C GLN A 335 16.99 5.32 25.26
N THR A 336 16.86 5.12 23.95
CA THR A 336 16.42 6.18 23.04
C THR A 336 15.39 5.67 22.05
N VAL A 337 14.50 6.57 21.64
CA VAL A 337 13.59 6.39 20.50
C VAL A 337 13.81 7.56 19.55
N THR A 338 13.81 7.28 18.25
CA THR A 338 13.91 8.29 17.21
C THR A 338 12.70 8.17 16.28
N LEU A 339 11.99 9.27 16.07
CA LEU A 339 10.93 9.38 15.09
C LEU A 339 11.48 10.18 13.91
N SER A 340 11.54 9.57 12.75
CA SER A 340 12.07 10.23 11.56
C SER A 340 11.65 9.49 10.29
N ASP A 341 11.53 10.24 9.20
CA ASP A 341 11.38 9.69 7.87
C ASP A 341 12.04 10.58 6.82
N ARG A 342 12.36 10.01 5.66
CA ARG A 342 12.75 10.74 4.45
C ARG A 342 11.53 11.44 3.85
N PRO A 343 11.70 12.45 2.98
CA PRO A 343 10.58 13.21 2.44
C PRO A 343 9.80 12.46 1.33
N GLU A 344 9.30 11.27 1.66
CA GLU A 344 8.42 10.40 0.84
C GLU A 344 9.01 9.98 -0.52
N LEU A 345 10.32 10.00 -0.64
CA LEU A 345 11.11 9.36 -1.68
C LEU A 345 12.38 8.77 -1.07
N ARG A 346 12.92 7.72 -1.71
CA ARG A 346 14.09 7.00 -1.20
C ARG A 346 15.33 7.14 -2.09
N ILE A 347 15.35 8.16 -2.95
CA ILE A 347 16.49 8.45 -3.84
C ILE A 347 17.64 9.07 -3.06
N ASP A 348 17.33 10.01 -2.17
CA ASP A 348 18.28 10.65 -1.28
C ASP A 348 18.09 10.17 0.18
N PRO A 349 19.17 9.90 0.95
CA PRO A 349 19.06 9.41 2.32
C PRO A 349 18.73 10.49 3.35
N THR A 350 18.68 11.76 2.98
CA THR A 350 18.50 12.87 3.90
C THR A 350 17.13 12.86 4.56
N VAL A 351 17.12 13.06 5.87
CA VAL A 351 15.92 13.18 6.70
C VAL A 351 15.72 14.65 7.05
N LEU A 352 14.58 15.23 6.69
CA LEU A 352 14.28 16.64 6.93
C LEU A 352 13.49 16.85 8.23
N ALA A 353 12.56 15.95 8.55
CA ALA A 353 11.80 15.95 9.80
C ALA A 353 12.27 14.80 10.70
N THR A 354 12.79 15.13 11.89
CA THR A 354 13.30 14.15 12.84
C THR A 354 13.31 14.68 14.26
N THR A 355 12.90 13.87 15.22
CA THR A 355 13.05 14.19 16.65
C THR A 355 14.52 14.16 17.09
N GLY A 356 15.42 13.54 16.31
CA GLY A 356 16.67 13.05 16.83
C GLY A 356 16.44 11.96 17.87
N ALA A 357 17.47 11.57 18.58
CA ALA A 357 17.39 10.59 19.66
C ALA A 357 16.71 11.19 20.89
N ILE A 358 15.47 10.80 21.15
CA ILE A 358 14.74 11.14 22.38
C ILE A 358 15.36 10.34 23.52
N ALA A 359 16.06 11.01 24.42
CA ALA A 359 16.78 10.38 25.52
C ALA A 359 15.82 9.92 26.63
N ASN A 360 16.24 8.87 27.36
CA ASN A 360 15.51 8.25 28.47
C ASN A 360 14.09 7.79 28.08
N ALA A 361 13.92 7.32 26.86
CA ALA A 361 12.67 6.78 26.38
C ALA A 361 12.40 5.43 27.07
N SER A 362 11.40 5.39 27.95
CA SER A 362 10.98 4.15 28.65
C SER A 362 9.96 3.32 27.86
N GLY A 363 9.36 3.90 26.84
CA GLY A 363 8.39 3.26 25.95
C GLY A 363 7.91 4.22 24.87
N ALA A 364 7.22 3.69 23.87
CA ALA A 364 6.51 4.48 22.88
C ALA A 364 5.19 3.80 22.51
N GLN A 365 4.17 4.59 22.17
CA GLN A 365 2.88 4.08 21.73
C GLN A 365 2.44 4.84 20.49
N VAL A 366 1.76 4.12 19.60
CA VAL A 366 1.04 4.71 18.46
C VAL A 366 -0.39 4.21 18.49
N TYR A 367 -1.31 5.12 18.28
CA TYR A 367 -2.71 4.80 18.02
C TYR A 367 -3.08 5.39 16.68
N SER A 368 -3.85 4.66 15.87
CA SER A 368 -4.29 5.15 14.58
C SER A 368 -5.73 4.75 14.26
N VAL A 369 -6.31 5.52 13.36
CA VAL A 369 -7.57 5.18 12.71
C VAL A 369 -7.37 5.20 11.21
N GLU A 370 -8.06 4.30 10.53
CA GLU A 370 -7.95 4.13 9.09
C GLU A 370 -9.32 4.07 8.43
N ALA A 371 -9.43 4.63 7.24
CA ALA A 371 -10.62 4.56 6.43
C ALA A 371 -10.27 4.56 4.94
N ALA A 372 -11.03 3.78 4.17
CA ALA A 372 -10.97 3.84 2.73
C ALA A 372 -12.30 3.48 2.10
N ALA A 373 -12.50 3.89 0.85
CA ALA A 373 -13.66 3.52 0.06
C ALA A 373 -13.29 3.38 -1.41
N THR A 374 -13.95 2.44 -2.09
CA THR A 374 -13.91 2.33 -3.55
C THR A 374 -15.31 2.52 -4.12
N TYR A 375 -15.39 3.15 -5.29
CA TYR A 375 -16.60 3.21 -6.09
C TYR A 375 -16.23 3.17 -7.59
N GLY A 376 -16.45 2.03 -8.22
CA GLY A 376 -15.95 1.79 -9.57
C GLY A 376 -14.43 2.04 -9.64
N PRO A 377 -13.95 2.92 -10.54
CA PRO A 377 -12.54 3.21 -10.72
C PRO A 377 -11.93 4.15 -9.66
N LEU A 378 -12.74 4.70 -8.76
CA LEU A 378 -12.30 5.62 -7.70
C LEU A 378 -11.90 4.84 -6.45
N ILE A 379 -10.74 5.19 -5.86
CA ILE A 379 -10.35 4.82 -4.50
C ILE A 379 -10.06 6.08 -3.68
N LEU A 380 -10.53 6.09 -2.44
CA LEU A 380 -10.22 7.10 -1.42
C LEU A 380 -9.63 6.38 -0.22
N GLN A 381 -8.59 6.93 0.41
CA GLN A 381 -7.95 6.35 1.57
C GLN A 381 -7.36 7.44 2.45
N GLY A 382 -7.35 7.22 3.76
CA GLY A 382 -6.67 8.08 4.72
C GLY A 382 -6.48 7.41 6.06
N GLU A 383 -5.43 7.82 6.75
CA GLU A 383 -5.08 7.38 8.09
C GLU A 383 -4.61 8.56 8.92
N TYR A 384 -4.81 8.48 10.23
CA TYR A 384 -4.32 9.47 11.19
C TYR A 384 -3.72 8.80 12.41
N PHE A 385 -2.56 9.29 12.86
CA PHE A 385 -1.69 8.69 13.86
C PHE A 385 -1.43 9.65 15.01
N TRP A 386 -1.49 9.13 16.24
CA TRP A 386 -1.07 9.78 17.47
C TRP A 386 0.09 9.01 18.08
N PHE A 387 1.19 9.69 18.32
CA PHE A 387 2.41 9.13 18.87
C PHE A 387 2.63 9.65 20.29
N ASN A 388 2.94 8.76 21.21
CA ASN A 388 3.43 9.09 22.55
C ASN A 388 4.80 8.47 22.75
N VAL A 389 5.74 9.20 23.37
CA VAL A 389 7.02 8.68 23.79
C VAL A 389 7.17 8.97 25.28
N ASP A 390 7.14 7.91 26.09
CA ASP A 390 7.32 8.02 27.53
C ASP A 390 8.79 8.20 27.85
N ARG A 391 9.08 9.15 28.73
CA ARG A 391 10.41 9.43 29.25
C ARG A 391 10.47 9.18 30.75
N GLY A 392 11.62 8.80 31.23
CA GLY A 392 11.80 8.50 32.64
C GLY A 392 12.38 7.13 32.89
N ALA A 393 13.01 6.54 31.84
CA ALA A 393 13.81 5.34 32.04
C ALA A 393 14.77 5.56 33.21
N ASN A 394 14.82 4.61 34.12
CA ASN A 394 15.64 4.74 35.36
C ASN A 394 17.12 4.48 35.05
N THR A 395 17.69 5.29 34.13
CA THR A 395 19.08 5.17 33.65
C THR A 395 20.05 6.06 34.45
N GLY A 396 19.53 6.97 35.30
CA GLY A 396 20.33 8.01 35.95
C GLY A 396 20.87 9.09 35.02
N LEU A 397 20.54 9.01 33.69
CA LEU A 397 20.99 9.96 32.67
C LEU A 397 19.96 11.09 32.46
N PRO A 398 20.41 12.33 32.16
CA PRO A 398 19.52 13.43 31.82
C PRO A 398 18.76 13.15 30.50
N PRO A 399 17.54 13.73 30.29
CA PRO A 399 16.79 14.55 31.27
C PRO A 399 16.05 13.66 32.29
N ILE A 400 16.25 13.92 33.57
CA ILE A 400 15.56 13.20 34.65
C ILE A 400 14.19 13.87 34.86
N GLY A 401 13.14 13.04 34.91
CA GLY A 401 11.79 13.53 35.17
C GLY A 401 11.19 14.39 34.04
N ALA A 402 11.72 14.31 32.82
CA ALA A 402 11.15 15.00 31.69
C ALA A 402 9.76 14.40 31.37
N PRO A 403 8.76 15.24 31.00
CA PRO A 403 7.42 14.75 30.66
C PRO A 403 7.44 13.98 29.34
N SER A 404 6.43 13.10 29.16
CA SER A 404 6.21 12.37 27.89
C SER A 404 6.00 13.34 26.74
N LEU A 405 6.39 12.92 25.54
CA LEU A 405 6.26 13.68 24.30
C LEU A 405 5.10 13.15 23.47
N LYS A 406 4.45 14.05 22.74
CA LYS A 406 3.31 13.75 21.88
C LYS A 406 3.53 14.32 20.48
N PHE A 407 3.32 13.48 19.49
CA PHE A 407 3.42 13.86 18.08
C PHE A 407 2.21 13.34 17.32
N GLN A 408 2.02 13.81 16.09
CA GLN A 408 0.88 13.41 15.27
C GLN A 408 1.18 13.55 13.80
N GLY A 409 0.42 12.82 12.99
CA GLY A 409 0.49 12.91 11.55
C GLY A 409 -0.60 12.12 10.87
N GLY A 410 -0.68 12.25 9.56
CA GLY A 410 -1.67 11.50 8.80
C GLY A 410 -1.60 11.84 7.32
N TYR A 411 -2.43 11.18 6.54
CA TYR A 411 -2.57 11.45 5.13
C TYR A 411 -4.00 11.23 4.66
N ALA A 412 -4.32 11.84 3.53
CA ALA A 412 -5.49 11.54 2.72
C ALA A 412 -5.05 11.42 1.26
N GLN A 413 -5.53 10.40 0.57
CA GLN A 413 -5.20 10.16 -0.84
C GLN A 413 -6.41 9.69 -1.63
N ALA A 414 -6.35 9.93 -2.94
CA ALA A 414 -7.35 9.49 -3.89
C ALA A 414 -6.65 8.97 -5.16
N GLY A 415 -7.19 7.91 -5.76
CA GLY A 415 -6.80 7.38 -7.05
C GLY A 415 -8.01 7.21 -7.96
N TYR A 416 -7.81 7.43 -9.25
CA TYR A 416 -8.84 7.21 -10.26
C TYR A 416 -8.27 6.49 -11.47
N VAL A 417 -8.77 5.29 -11.75
CA VAL A 417 -8.34 4.46 -12.88
C VAL A 417 -9.05 4.94 -14.15
N LEU A 418 -8.32 5.62 -15.03
CA LEU A 418 -8.84 6.22 -16.25
C LEU A 418 -9.41 5.20 -17.25
N THR A 419 -8.93 3.97 -17.19
CA THR A 419 -9.33 2.87 -18.05
C THR A 419 -10.52 2.07 -17.51
N GLY A 420 -10.94 2.35 -16.26
CA GLY A 420 -12.20 1.86 -15.68
C GLY A 420 -12.09 0.62 -14.80
N GLU A 421 -10.89 0.09 -14.56
CA GLU A 421 -10.66 -1.00 -13.61
C GLU A 421 -10.84 -0.52 -12.16
N THR A 422 -10.95 -1.46 -11.23
CA THR A 422 -11.18 -1.18 -9.81
C THR A 422 -10.11 -1.79 -8.93
N HIS A 423 -9.87 -1.18 -7.76
CA HIS A 423 -9.12 -1.79 -6.67
C HIS A 423 -9.99 -2.80 -5.93
N THR A 424 -9.52 -4.02 -5.78
CA THR A 424 -10.27 -5.08 -5.10
C THR A 424 -9.87 -5.21 -3.65
N TYR A 425 -10.85 -5.45 -2.77
CA TYR A 425 -10.58 -5.65 -1.35
C TYR A 425 -10.04 -7.05 -1.06
N ASN A 426 -8.99 -7.12 -0.25
CA ASN A 426 -8.40 -8.37 0.25
C ASN A 426 -8.73 -8.56 1.72
N ALA A 427 -9.73 -9.36 2.01
CA ALA A 427 -10.19 -9.60 3.38
C ALA A 427 -9.11 -10.23 4.29
N SER A 428 -8.18 -11.01 3.75
CA SER A 428 -7.13 -11.65 4.55
C SER A 428 -6.06 -10.68 5.06
N ALA A 429 -5.91 -9.52 4.43
CA ALA A 429 -5.02 -8.44 4.84
C ALA A 429 -5.80 -7.23 5.38
N ALA A 430 -7.12 -7.19 5.20
CA ALA A 430 -7.96 -6.02 5.39
C ALA A 430 -7.37 -4.78 4.68
N ALA A 431 -7.09 -4.91 3.38
CA ALA A 431 -6.46 -3.87 2.57
C ALA A 431 -6.89 -4.01 1.10
N TYR A 432 -6.49 -3.07 0.25
CA TYR A 432 -6.81 -3.12 -1.17
C TYR A 432 -5.64 -3.66 -2.00
N ASN A 433 -5.96 -4.42 -3.03
CA ASN A 433 -5.00 -4.84 -4.05
C ASN A 433 -4.84 -3.75 -5.10
N GLY A 434 -3.73 -3.78 -5.83
CA GLY A 434 -3.48 -2.94 -6.98
C GLY A 434 -4.38 -3.27 -8.18
N VAL A 435 -4.33 -2.38 -9.16
CA VAL A 435 -5.08 -2.51 -10.41
C VAL A 435 -4.51 -3.63 -11.27
N LYS A 436 -5.40 -4.47 -11.82
CA LYS A 436 -5.05 -5.45 -12.85
C LYS A 436 -5.69 -5.01 -14.18
N PRO A 437 -4.88 -4.72 -15.22
CA PRO A 437 -5.41 -4.30 -16.51
C PRO A 437 -6.38 -5.33 -17.11
N ALA A 438 -7.57 -4.89 -17.48
CA ALA A 438 -8.51 -5.72 -18.22
C ALA A 438 -7.98 -6.05 -19.63
N HIS A 439 -7.22 -5.11 -20.20
CA HIS A 439 -6.58 -5.25 -21.51
C HIS A 439 -5.08 -4.93 -21.37
N PRO A 440 -4.22 -5.92 -21.05
CA PRO A 440 -2.78 -5.72 -20.96
C PRO A 440 -2.22 -5.09 -22.22
N PHE A 441 -1.17 -4.29 -22.07
CA PHE A 441 -0.50 -3.64 -23.20
C PHE A 441 0.05 -4.67 -24.17
N SER A 442 -0.23 -4.48 -25.46
CA SER A 442 0.30 -5.28 -26.56
C SER A 442 0.53 -4.43 -27.79
N LEU A 443 1.69 -4.58 -28.43
CA LEU A 443 2.02 -3.93 -29.70
C LEU A 443 1.18 -4.46 -30.86
N ASP A 444 0.64 -5.67 -30.74
CA ASP A 444 -0.21 -6.30 -31.76
C ASP A 444 -1.69 -5.85 -31.69
N GLY A 445 -1.96 -4.74 -31.02
CA GLY A 445 -3.29 -4.12 -30.97
C GLY A 445 -4.21 -4.65 -29.86
N GLY A 446 -3.67 -5.34 -28.85
CA GLY A 446 -4.46 -5.97 -27.79
C GLY A 446 -4.97 -5.03 -26.72
N GLY A 447 -4.24 -3.99 -26.34
CA GLY A 447 -4.61 -3.09 -25.26
C GLY A 447 -3.52 -2.06 -24.95
N TRP A 448 -3.88 -1.10 -24.08
CA TRP A 448 -2.97 -0.03 -23.62
C TRP A 448 -2.52 -0.21 -22.17
N GLY A 449 -2.85 -1.34 -21.51
CA GLY A 449 -2.73 -1.49 -20.08
C GLY A 449 -3.77 -0.66 -19.33
N ALA A 450 -3.62 -0.55 -18.01
CA ALA A 450 -4.45 0.34 -17.19
C ALA A 450 -3.68 1.60 -16.82
N TRP A 451 -4.40 2.73 -16.74
CA TRP A 451 -3.85 4.03 -16.40
C TRP A 451 -4.58 4.61 -15.20
N GLU A 452 -3.84 5.07 -14.21
CA GLU A 452 -4.38 5.66 -12.98
C GLU A 452 -3.69 6.98 -12.66
N ILE A 453 -4.48 7.98 -12.26
CA ILE A 453 -3.99 9.21 -11.66
C ILE A 453 -4.28 9.19 -10.17
N ALA A 454 -3.37 9.71 -9.37
CA ALA A 454 -3.55 9.79 -7.93
C ALA A 454 -3.04 11.11 -7.36
N GLY A 455 -3.62 11.50 -6.22
CA GLY A 455 -3.21 12.66 -5.44
C GLY A 455 -3.18 12.35 -3.95
N ARG A 456 -2.20 12.88 -3.22
CA ARG A 456 -2.07 12.73 -1.76
C ARG A 456 -1.66 14.05 -1.12
N ILE A 457 -2.22 14.32 0.05
CA ILE A 457 -1.68 15.23 1.04
C ILE A 457 -1.28 14.41 2.27
N SER A 458 -0.06 14.60 2.74
CA SER A 458 0.43 13.99 3.97
C SER A 458 1.06 15.02 4.87
N THR A 459 1.01 14.80 6.18
CA THR A 459 1.66 15.64 7.17
C THR A 459 2.15 14.82 8.35
N ILE A 460 3.31 15.20 8.88
CA ILE A 460 3.79 14.73 10.18
C ILE A 460 4.32 15.91 10.97
N ASP A 461 3.92 16.03 12.24
CA ASP A 461 4.40 17.05 13.17
C ASP A 461 5.19 16.39 14.30
N LEU A 462 6.50 16.60 14.29
CA LEU A 462 7.46 16.09 15.26
C LEU A 462 7.91 17.20 16.23
N ASN A 463 7.09 18.22 16.43
CA ASN A 463 7.32 19.27 17.43
C ASN A 463 6.48 18.99 18.66
N ASP A 464 7.09 19.05 19.82
CA ASP A 464 6.38 19.03 21.10
C ASP A 464 7.11 19.83 22.16
N GLN A 465 6.37 20.47 23.07
CA GLN A 465 6.88 21.29 24.18
C GLN A 465 7.86 22.39 23.71
N ILE A 466 7.55 23.04 22.58
CA ILE A 466 8.31 24.18 22.08
C ILE A 466 8.35 25.27 23.14
N GLY A 467 9.53 25.85 23.36
CA GLY A 467 9.84 26.78 24.46
C GLY A 467 10.44 26.11 25.69
N SER A 468 10.42 24.79 25.78
CA SER A 468 11.04 24.01 26.86
C SER A 468 12.40 23.47 26.44
N ALA A 469 13.39 23.51 27.33
CA ALA A 469 14.71 22.90 27.07
C ALA A 469 14.66 21.37 26.89
N THR A 470 13.60 20.73 27.38
CA THR A 470 13.35 19.29 27.21
C THR A 470 12.37 18.98 26.09
N GLY A 471 11.90 19.98 25.35
CA GLY A 471 11.03 19.83 24.21
C GLY A 471 11.77 19.29 22.97
N ILE A 472 11.03 19.04 21.92
CA ILE A 472 11.53 18.57 20.62
C ILE A 472 11.09 19.54 19.52
N ALA A 473 12.03 19.98 18.70
CA ALA A 473 11.80 20.74 17.46
C ALA A 473 12.18 19.86 16.26
N GLY A 474 11.43 18.76 16.07
CA GLY A 474 11.67 17.79 15.01
C GLY A 474 11.24 18.27 13.62
N GLY A 475 10.38 19.29 13.60
CA GLY A 475 9.81 19.89 12.39
C GLY A 475 8.44 19.33 12.04
N ARG A 476 7.68 20.14 11.29
CA ARG A 476 6.44 19.72 10.63
C ARG A 476 6.71 19.61 9.14
N GLN A 477 6.57 18.41 8.60
CA GLN A 477 6.66 18.15 7.17
C GLN A 477 5.26 17.99 6.59
N THR A 478 4.98 18.69 5.49
CA THR A 478 3.77 18.51 4.68
C THR A 478 4.20 18.27 3.25
N VAL A 479 3.67 17.21 2.64
CA VAL A 479 3.96 16.83 1.25
C VAL A 479 2.67 16.68 0.47
N TYR A 480 2.62 17.30 -0.71
CA TYR A 480 1.59 17.11 -1.71
C TYR A 480 2.20 16.27 -2.83
N THR A 481 1.54 15.17 -3.17
CA THR A 481 2.03 14.27 -4.22
C THR A 481 0.96 14.09 -5.28
N ALA A 482 1.36 14.17 -6.56
CA ALA A 482 0.56 13.77 -7.71
C ALA A 482 1.27 12.62 -8.41
N ALA A 483 0.52 11.60 -8.83
CA ALA A 483 1.07 10.42 -9.47
C ALA A 483 0.33 10.06 -10.76
N LEU A 484 1.08 9.51 -11.72
CA LEU A 484 0.58 8.82 -12.89
C LEU A 484 1.13 7.39 -12.88
N ASN A 485 0.25 6.41 -12.86
CA ASN A 485 0.57 5.00 -12.84
C ASN A 485 0.16 4.35 -14.17
N TRP A 486 1.07 3.62 -14.77
CA TRP A 486 0.80 2.80 -15.94
C TRP A 486 1.03 1.32 -15.61
N TYR A 487 -0.05 0.59 -15.49
CA TYR A 487 -0.04 -0.86 -15.34
C TYR A 487 0.00 -1.50 -16.73
N VAL A 488 1.18 -1.88 -17.17
CA VAL A 488 1.41 -2.50 -18.49
C VAL A 488 0.69 -3.84 -18.57
N ASN A 489 0.84 -4.64 -17.53
CA ASN A 489 0.16 -5.93 -17.31
C ASN A 489 0.14 -6.24 -15.80
N GLY A 490 -0.23 -7.46 -15.42
CA GLY A 490 -0.30 -7.86 -14.01
C GLY A 490 1.05 -7.92 -13.27
N ASN A 491 2.18 -7.74 -13.96
CA ASN A 491 3.53 -7.89 -13.42
C ASN A 491 4.42 -6.66 -13.59
N ILE A 492 4.12 -5.78 -14.55
CA ILE A 492 4.93 -4.62 -14.91
C ILE A 492 4.12 -3.35 -14.71
N ARG A 493 4.68 -2.41 -13.95
CA ARG A 493 4.11 -1.09 -13.69
C ARG A 493 5.19 -0.03 -13.82
N PHE A 494 4.84 1.11 -14.40
CA PHE A 494 5.61 2.35 -14.33
C PHE A 494 4.86 3.38 -13.52
N MET A 495 5.59 4.12 -12.69
CA MET A 495 5.04 5.19 -11.87
C MET A 495 5.81 6.47 -12.12
N LEU A 496 5.12 7.58 -12.15
CA LEU A 496 5.69 8.93 -12.22
C LEU A 496 5.05 9.77 -11.13
N ASP A 497 5.85 10.20 -10.16
CA ASP A 497 5.40 11.02 -9.04
C ASP A 497 6.02 12.42 -9.12
N TYR A 498 5.19 13.45 -8.86
CA TYR A 498 5.61 14.80 -8.54
C TYR A 498 5.29 15.10 -7.09
N LEU A 499 6.28 15.58 -6.34
CA LEU A 499 6.13 15.94 -4.93
C LEU A 499 6.45 17.41 -4.72
N HIS A 500 5.60 18.08 -3.93
CA HIS A 500 5.88 19.40 -3.38
C HIS A 500 5.88 19.33 -1.86
N GLY A 501 7.04 19.55 -1.25
CA GLY A 501 7.23 19.44 0.19
C GLY A 501 7.57 20.76 0.87
N ASN A 502 7.04 20.94 2.07
CA ASN A 502 7.34 22.06 2.96
C ASN A 502 7.65 21.52 4.36
N VAL A 503 8.82 21.88 4.88
CA VAL A 503 9.28 21.51 6.22
C VAL A 503 9.46 22.77 7.04
N ALA A 504 8.56 22.99 8.00
CA ALA A 504 8.68 24.06 9.00
C ALA A 504 9.42 23.50 10.21
N ARG A 505 10.64 23.99 10.47
CA ARG A 505 11.49 23.49 11.55
C ARG A 505 12.25 24.62 12.24
N GLN A 506 12.31 24.58 13.56
CA GLN A 506 13.17 25.45 14.36
C GLN A 506 14.51 24.76 14.65
N ALA A 507 15.56 25.56 14.85
CA ALA A 507 16.90 25.07 15.15
C ALA A 507 16.97 24.28 16.46
N SER A 508 16.16 24.66 17.45
CA SER A 508 15.96 23.93 18.70
C SER A 508 14.60 24.32 19.31
N PRO A 509 14.13 23.59 20.33
CA PRO A 509 12.86 23.94 20.99
C PRO A 509 12.85 25.34 21.61
N THR A 510 14.01 25.86 21.99
CA THR A 510 14.17 27.19 22.63
C THR A 510 14.72 28.25 21.67
N SER A 511 15.04 27.88 20.42
CA SER A 511 15.52 28.80 19.39
C SER A 511 14.51 28.93 18.26
N PRO A 512 13.92 30.12 18.02
CA PRO A 512 12.96 30.32 16.93
C PRO A 512 13.61 30.43 15.53
N ALA A 513 14.95 30.28 15.44
CA ALA A 513 15.64 30.35 14.15
C ALA A 513 15.09 29.27 13.20
N ASP A 514 14.60 29.70 12.03
CA ASP A 514 14.03 28.82 11.02
C ASP A 514 15.16 28.08 10.29
N VAL A 515 15.16 26.76 10.39
CA VAL A 515 16.06 25.85 9.67
C VAL A 515 15.28 24.88 8.78
N GLY A 516 14.05 25.22 8.48
CA GLY A 516 13.20 24.47 7.58
C GLY A 516 13.60 24.58 6.11
N SER A 517 12.81 23.99 5.25
CA SER A 517 13.09 23.93 3.81
C SER A 517 11.82 23.66 3.00
N LYS A 518 11.94 23.87 1.70
CA LYS A 518 10.97 23.44 0.68
C LYS A 518 11.69 22.61 -0.37
N PHE A 519 10.97 21.72 -1.00
CA PHE A 519 11.49 20.98 -2.13
C PHE A 519 10.38 20.68 -3.15
N ASP A 520 10.78 20.58 -4.39
CA ASP A 520 10.01 19.96 -5.46
C ASP A 520 10.79 18.75 -5.96
N ALA A 521 10.12 17.67 -6.26
CA ALA A 521 10.74 16.46 -6.76
C ALA A 521 9.94 15.84 -7.89
N VAL A 522 10.64 15.26 -8.85
CA VAL A 522 10.04 14.38 -9.87
C VAL A 522 10.81 13.08 -9.83
N ALA A 523 10.08 11.99 -9.74
CA ALA A 523 10.67 10.65 -9.70
C ALA A 523 9.86 9.65 -10.52
N MET A 524 10.54 8.64 -11.04
CA MET A 524 9.96 7.53 -11.79
C MET A 524 10.40 6.22 -11.16
N ARG A 525 9.47 5.27 -11.06
CA ARG A 525 9.72 3.87 -10.69
C ARG A 525 9.43 2.94 -11.84
N THR A 526 10.35 2.00 -12.09
CA THR A 526 10.09 0.79 -12.87
C THR A 526 9.87 -0.36 -11.88
N GLN A 527 8.71 -1.00 -11.97
CA GLN A 527 8.35 -2.12 -11.11
C GLN A 527 8.14 -3.38 -11.94
N VAL A 528 8.74 -4.48 -11.49
CA VAL A 528 8.49 -5.84 -12.00
C VAL A 528 8.26 -6.75 -10.79
N ALA A 529 7.14 -7.49 -10.78
CA ALA A 529 6.82 -8.40 -9.67
C ALA A 529 6.04 -9.63 -10.15
N PHE A 530 6.26 -10.78 -9.51
CA PHE A 530 5.51 -12.02 -9.74
C PHE A 530 5.51 -12.95 -8.52
#